data_27485ff453832d7e0772c89256dfbb24
#
_entry.id   27485ff453832d7e0772c89256dfbb24
#
_cell.length_a   1.000
_cell.length_b   1.000
_cell.length_c   1.000
_cell.angle_alpha   90.00
_cell.angle_beta   90.00
_cell.angle_gamma   90.00
#
_symmetry.space_group_name_H-M   'P 1'
#
loop_
_entity.id
_entity.type
_entity.pdbx_description
1 polymer ?
#
loop_
_entity_poly.entity_id
_entity_poly.type
_entity_poly.pdbx_seq_one_letter_code
_entity_poly.pdbx_strand_id
1 'polypeptide(L)'
;MDPQSGTIAQKEFEQARLELDRGNVLAALACLERALAIWDDPLWHSRLGFCIAKERGHLTRAFELCHSSIAHDPKNPIHYLYLGKVHQIAANQYETLQALRQGMSHGGLPEIENLLTALGKRKPPVIPALSRSNLLNKCLGKILRRLGLR
;
A
#
# COMPACT_ATOMS: atom_id res chain seq x y z
N MET A 1 -24.97 4.68 21.45
CA MET A 1 -24.40 5.13 20.18
C MET A 1 -25.54 5.57 19.28
N ASP A 2 -25.50 6.80 18.81
CA ASP A 2 -26.57 7.34 17.97
C ASP A 2 -26.51 6.70 16.57
N PRO A 3 -27.59 6.09 16.05
CA PRO A 3 -27.63 5.48 14.71
C PRO A 3 -27.27 6.47 13.59
N GLN A 4 -27.47 7.77 13.82
CA GLN A 4 -27.15 8.80 12.84
C GLN A 4 -25.64 9.02 12.70
N SER A 5 -24.88 8.96 13.80
CA SER A 5 -23.42 9.12 13.78
C SER A 5 -22.73 8.03 12.96
N GLY A 6 -23.16 6.77 13.11
CA GLY A 6 -22.64 5.66 12.32
C GLY A 6 -22.91 5.83 10.81
N THR A 7 -24.09 6.33 10.46
CA THR A 7 -24.44 6.60 9.05
C THR A 7 -23.59 7.72 8.44
N ILE A 8 -23.26 8.76 9.21
CA ILE A 8 -22.40 9.86 8.75
C ILE A 8 -20.97 9.37 8.56
N ALA A 9 -20.43 8.64 9.55
CA ALA A 9 -19.08 8.06 9.44
C ALA A 9 -18.95 7.14 8.21
N GLN A 10 -19.95 6.30 7.97
CA GLN A 10 -19.98 5.42 6.81
C GLN A 10 -20.00 6.21 5.48
N LYS A 11 -20.75 7.29 5.38
CA LYS A 11 -20.77 8.14 4.18
C LYS A 11 -19.39 8.76 3.91
N GLU A 12 -18.73 9.28 4.95
CA GLU A 12 -17.37 9.81 4.82
C GLU A 12 -16.38 8.72 4.39
N PHE A 13 -16.50 7.53 4.92
CA PHE A 13 -15.67 6.39 4.51
C PHE A 13 -15.91 5.97 3.05
N GLU A 14 -17.16 5.90 2.59
CA GLU A 14 -17.47 5.60 1.18
C GLU A 14 -16.94 6.70 0.25
N GLN A 15 -17.04 7.97 0.66
CA GLN A 15 -16.43 9.07 -0.09
C GLN A 15 -14.90 8.90 -0.17
N ALA A 16 -14.24 8.52 0.93
CA ALA A 16 -12.81 8.26 0.92
C ALA A 16 -12.41 7.13 -0.05
N ARG A 17 -13.24 6.07 -0.13
CA ARG A 17 -13.02 4.98 -1.10
C ARG A 17 -13.06 5.50 -2.54
N LEU A 18 -14.09 6.28 -2.88
CA LEU A 18 -14.21 6.89 -4.20
C LEU A 18 -13.02 7.80 -4.55
N GLU A 19 -12.54 8.58 -3.58
CA GLU A 19 -11.37 9.43 -3.80
C GLU A 19 -10.09 8.60 -3.99
N LEU A 20 -9.92 7.48 -3.28
CA LEU A 20 -8.81 6.54 -3.50
C LEU A 20 -8.86 5.92 -4.89
N ASP A 21 -10.03 5.52 -5.36
CA ASP A 21 -10.22 4.95 -6.70
C ASP A 21 -9.89 5.96 -7.81
N ARG A 22 -10.09 7.26 -7.54
CA ARG A 22 -9.71 8.39 -8.43
C ARG A 22 -8.23 8.78 -8.31
N GLY A 23 -7.52 8.23 -7.34
CA GLY A 23 -6.13 8.60 -7.03
C GLY A 23 -5.98 9.89 -6.21
N ASN A 24 -7.07 10.47 -5.70
CA ASN A 24 -7.08 11.69 -4.89
C ASN A 24 -6.77 11.38 -3.41
N VAL A 25 -5.53 11.00 -3.12
CA VAL A 25 -5.13 10.49 -1.79
C VAL A 25 -5.31 11.56 -0.70
N LEU A 26 -5.06 12.82 -0.99
CA LEU A 26 -5.24 13.91 -0.03
C LEU A 26 -6.72 14.11 0.36
N ALA A 27 -7.64 14.06 -0.60
CA ALA A 27 -9.07 14.14 -0.33
C ALA A 27 -9.55 12.92 0.45
N ALA A 28 -9.06 11.73 0.11
CA ALA A 28 -9.35 10.50 0.82
C ALA A 28 -8.87 10.55 2.28
N LEU A 29 -7.67 11.10 2.52
CA LEU A 29 -7.14 11.30 3.87
C LEU A 29 -8.09 12.16 4.73
N ALA A 30 -8.54 13.30 4.20
CA ALA A 30 -9.45 14.18 4.91
C ALA A 30 -10.80 13.49 5.23
N CYS A 31 -11.35 12.72 4.29
CA CYS A 31 -12.58 11.95 4.52
C CYS A 31 -12.39 10.86 5.58
N LEU A 32 -11.27 10.11 5.54
CA LEU A 32 -10.95 9.08 6.53
C LEU A 32 -10.76 9.66 7.93
N GLU A 33 -10.09 10.80 8.06
CA GLU A 33 -9.92 11.48 9.35
C GLU A 33 -11.26 11.91 9.92
N ARG A 34 -12.20 12.44 9.12
CA ARG A 34 -13.56 12.78 9.58
C ARG A 34 -14.35 11.54 9.94
N ALA A 35 -14.30 10.48 9.13
CA ALA A 35 -15.01 9.24 9.42
C ALA A 35 -14.57 8.64 10.77
N LEU A 36 -13.26 8.52 10.98
CA LEU A 36 -12.67 7.93 12.17
C LEU A 36 -12.79 8.83 13.42
N ALA A 37 -12.93 10.14 13.25
CA ALA A 37 -13.26 11.05 14.36
C ALA A 37 -14.69 10.82 14.89
N ILE A 38 -15.61 10.36 14.04
CA ILE A 38 -17.00 10.04 14.42
C ILE A 38 -17.11 8.62 14.95
N TRP A 39 -16.47 7.67 14.23
CA TRP A 39 -16.44 6.26 14.57
C TRP A 39 -15.08 5.67 14.25
N ASP A 40 -14.32 5.29 15.29
CA ASP A 40 -13.03 4.64 15.14
C ASP A 40 -13.21 3.15 14.81
N ASP A 41 -13.29 2.85 13.51
CA ASP A 41 -13.39 1.47 13.00
C ASP A 41 -12.01 0.98 12.56
N PRO A 42 -11.45 -0.04 13.25
CA PRO A 42 -10.13 -0.60 12.91
C PRO A 42 -10.04 -1.12 11.46
N LEU A 43 -11.15 -1.49 10.84
CA LEU A 43 -11.17 -1.96 9.45
C LEU A 43 -10.83 -0.85 8.45
N TRP A 44 -10.95 0.42 8.84
CA TRP A 44 -10.63 1.57 7.99
C TRP A 44 -9.17 2.04 8.17
N HIS A 45 -8.49 1.61 9.24
CA HIS A 45 -7.15 2.06 9.60
C HIS A 45 -6.12 1.79 8.51
N SER A 46 -6.19 0.66 7.79
CA SER A 46 -5.21 0.34 6.73
C SER A 46 -5.23 1.36 5.58
N ARG A 47 -6.42 1.86 5.21
CA ARG A 47 -6.56 2.93 4.20
C ARG A 47 -6.02 4.25 4.72
N LEU A 48 -6.34 4.60 5.98
CA LEU A 48 -5.77 5.79 6.62
C LEU A 48 -4.25 5.71 6.68
N GLY A 49 -3.68 4.55 7.05
CA GLY A 49 -2.24 4.33 7.09
C GLY A 49 -1.57 4.59 5.74
N PHE A 50 -2.14 4.08 4.65
CA PHE A 50 -1.64 4.38 3.31
C PHE A 50 -1.69 5.88 2.98
N CYS A 51 -2.80 6.56 3.26
CA CYS A 51 -2.94 7.99 3.00
C CYS A 51 -1.92 8.81 3.80
N ILE A 52 -1.71 8.48 5.09
CA ILE A 52 -0.71 9.14 5.94
C ILE A 52 0.71 8.90 5.41
N ALA A 53 1.05 7.68 5.00
CA ALA A 53 2.35 7.39 4.41
C ALA A 53 2.58 8.20 3.13
N LYS A 54 1.56 8.27 2.27
CA LYS A 54 1.66 8.93 0.96
C LYS A 54 1.76 10.44 1.07
N GLU A 55 0.91 11.05 1.91
CA GLU A 55 0.77 12.52 1.98
C GLU A 55 1.68 13.17 3.02
N ARG A 56 1.97 12.47 4.11
CA ARG A 56 2.74 13.02 5.26
C ARG A 56 4.08 12.33 5.49
N GLY A 57 4.34 11.20 4.85
CA GLY A 57 5.59 10.44 5.05
C GLY A 57 5.73 9.77 6.42
N HIS A 58 4.69 9.72 7.25
CA HIS A 58 4.72 9.16 8.59
C HIS A 58 4.61 7.63 8.56
N LEU A 59 5.69 6.96 8.17
CA LEU A 59 5.70 5.51 7.92
C LEU A 59 5.42 4.68 9.17
N THR A 60 6.00 5.02 10.33
CA THR A 60 5.77 4.28 11.58
C THR A 60 4.28 4.22 11.91
N ARG A 61 3.60 5.37 11.91
CA ARG A 61 2.16 5.43 12.16
C ARG A 61 1.35 4.68 11.11
N ALA A 62 1.77 4.74 9.85
CA ALA A 62 1.11 4.01 8.77
C ALA A 62 1.18 2.49 8.96
N PHE A 63 2.33 1.96 9.37
CA PHE A 63 2.48 0.54 9.68
C PHE A 63 1.62 0.11 10.87
N GLU A 64 1.61 0.88 11.95
CA GLU A 64 0.75 0.61 13.13
C GLU A 64 -0.72 0.48 12.72
N LEU A 65 -1.22 1.42 11.91
CA LEU A 65 -2.59 1.41 11.42
C LEU A 65 -2.90 0.21 10.52
N CYS A 66 -2.00 -0.16 9.63
CA CYS A 66 -2.16 -1.37 8.80
C CYS A 66 -2.20 -2.63 9.66
N HIS A 67 -1.31 -2.76 10.64
CA HIS A 67 -1.29 -3.90 11.54
C HIS A 67 -2.52 -3.96 12.45
N SER A 68 -3.05 -2.82 12.88
CA SER A 68 -4.32 -2.76 13.62
C SER A 68 -5.48 -3.36 12.80
N SER A 69 -5.61 -2.99 11.52
CA SER A 69 -6.63 -3.57 10.64
C SER A 69 -6.45 -5.08 10.46
N ILE A 70 -5.21 -5.54 10.23
CA ILE A 70 -4.91 -6.96 10.06
C ILE A 70 -5.21 -7.75 11.33
N ALA A 71 -4.92 -7.20 12.50
CA ALA A 71 -5.22 -7.85 13.78
C ALA A 71 -6.74 -8.03 14.00
N HIS A 72 -7.55 -7.09 13.48
CA HIS A 72 -9.01 -7.14 13.57
C HIS A 72 -9.65 -8.09 12.56
N ASP A 73 -9.17 -8.06 11.32
CA ASP A 73 -9.66 -8.93 10.23
C ASP A 73 -8.48 -9.48 9.42
N PRO A 74 -7.83 -10.56 9.93
CA PRO A 74 -6.62 -11.11 9.32
C PRO A 74 -6.85 -11.82 7.98
N LYS A 75 -8.10 -12.04 7.58
CA LYS A 75 -8.42 -12.69 6.31
C LYS A 75 -8.81 -11.71 5.20
N ASN A 76 -8.85 -10.42 5.47
CA ASN A 76 -9.24 -9.42 4.50
C ASN A 76 -8.07 -8.99 3.61
N PRO A 77 -8.06 -9.32 2.31
CA PRO A 77 -6.95 -9.02 1.41
C PRO A 77 -6.69 -7.52 1.26
N ILE A 78 -7.69 -6.66 1.53
CA ILE A 78 -7.57 -5.20 1.44
C ILE A 78 -6.50 -4.67 2.41
N HIS A 79 -6.41 -5.22 3.63
CA HIS A 79 -5.43 -4.75 4.62
C HIS A 79 -4.00 -5.04 4.17
N TYR A 80 -3.77 -6.20 3.54
CA TYR A 80 -2.48 -6.57 2.97
C TYR A 80 -2.13 -5.77 1.72
N LEU A 81 -3.12 -5.39 0.91
CA LEU A 81 -2.94 -4.46 -0.20
C LEU A 81 -2.37 -3.14 0.29
N TYR A 82 -3.00 -2.52 1.29
CA TYR A 82 -2.55 -1.23 1.82
C TYR A 82 -1.23 -1.34 2.58
N LEU A 83 -1.00 -2.42 3.32
CA LEU A 83 0.32 -2.71 3.92
C LEU A 83 1.41 -2.81 2.84
N GLY A 84 1.14 -3.51 1.75
CA GLY A 84 2.06 -3.61 0.61
C GLY A 84 2.35 -2.24 -0.03
N LYS A 85 1.33 -1.40 -0.20
CA LYS A 85 1.50 -0.02 -0.69
C LYS A 85 2.35 0.85 0.27
N VAL A 86 2.17 0.71 1.57
CA VAL A 86 2.99 1.42 2.58
C VAL A 86 4.45 0.95 2.51
N HIS A 87 4.70 -0.36 2.41
CA HIS A 87 6.06 -0.89 2.20
C HIS A 87 6.67 -0.41 0.90
N GLN A 88 5.88 -0.25 -0.17
CA GLN A 88 6.35 0.29 -1.44
C GLN A 88 6.79 1.76 -1.30
N ILE A 89 6.05 2.57 -0.57
CA ILE A 89 6.43 3.96 -0.24
C ILE A 89 7.74 3.98 0.57
N ALA A 90 7.89 3.06 1.52
CA ALA A 90 9.10 2.89 2.32
C ALA A 90 10.30 2.28 1.54
N ALA A 91 10.14 1.98 0.25
CA ALA A 91 11.13 1.30 -0.60
C ALA A 91 11.55 -0.11 -0.11
N ASN A 92 10.74 -0.76 0.70
CA ASN A 92 10.94 -2.10 1.25
C ASN A 92 10.36 -3.14 0.28
N GLN A 93 11.08 -3.45 -0.79
CA GLN A 93 10.56 -4.30 -1.88
C GLN A 93 10.26 -5.73 -1.43
N TYR A 94 11.04 -6.30 -0.52
CA TYR A 94 10.82 -7.66 -0.03
C TYR A 94 9.51 -7.74 0.75
N GLU A 95 9.29 -6.86 1.70
CA GLU A 95 8.10 -6.78 2.53
C GLU A 95 6.86 -6.42 1.70
N THR A 96 7.02 -5.57 0.67
CA THR A 96 5.96 -5.30 -0.30
C THR A 96 5.45 -6.59 -0.95
N LEU A 97 6.38 -7.41 -1.48
CA LEU A 97 6.03 -8.67 -2.13
C LEU A 97 5.42 -9.67 -1.14
N GLN A 98 5.92 -9.72 0.09
CA GLN A 98 5.36 -10.58 1.14
C GLN A 98 3.93 -10.19 1.50
N ALA A 99 3.68 -8.93 1.79
CA ALA A 99 2.34 -8.43 2.12
C ALA A 99 1.34 -8.72 0.98
N LEU A 100 1.71 -8.42 -0.26
CA LEU A 100 0.84 -8.67 -1.42
C LEU A 100 0.56 -10.17 -1.61
N ARG A 101 1.53 -11.05 -1.41
CA ARG A 101 1.33 -12.51 -1.48
C ARG A 101 0.41 -13.02 -0.38
N GLN A 102 0.51 -12.48 0.83
CA GLN A 102 -0.43 -12.77 1.91
C GLN A 102 -1.86 -12.35 1.51
N GLY A 103 -2.03 -11.16 0.94
CA GLY A 103 -3.33 -10.74 0.42
C GLY A 103 -3.90 -11.70 -0.63
N MET A 104 -3.05 -12.24 -1.53
CA MET A 104 -3.45 -13.26 -2.49
C MET A 104 -3.91 -14.55 -1.83
N SER A 105 -3.24 -15.02 -0.77
CA SER A 105 -3.63 -16.23 -0.05
C SER A 105 -4.98 -16.12 0.68
N HIS A 106 -5.45 -14.88 0.91
CA HIS A 106 -6.73 -14.57 1.55
C HIS A 106 -7.85 -14.20 0.56
N GLY A 107 -7.76 -14.67 -0.68
CA GLY A 107 -8.78 -14.47 -1.71
C GLY A 107 -8.37 -13.50 -2.81
N GLY A 108 -7.28 -12.73 -2.58
CA GLY A 108 -6.73 -11.81 -3.58
C GLY A 108 -7.65 -10.66 -3.98
N LEU A 109 -7.10 -9.76 -4.75
CA LEU A 109 -7.81 -8.65 -5.40
C LEU A 109 -7.13 -8.38 -6.74
N PRO A 110 -7.86 -7.97 -7.79
CA PRO A 110 -7.26 -7.63 -9.09
C PRO A 110 -6.13 -6.60 -8.97
N GLU A 111 -6.25 -5.66 -8.03
CA GLU A 111 -5.22 -4.66 -7.77
C GLU A 111 -3.92 -5.28 -7.21
N ILE A 112 -4.03 -6.29 -6.35
CA ILE A 112 -2.85 -7.03 -5.84
C ILE A 112 -2.17 -7.78 -6.98
N GLU A 113 -2.92 -8.45 -7.85
CA GLU A 113 -2.39 -9.15 -9.02
C GLU A 113 -1.65 -8.20 -9.96
N ASN A 114 -2.24 -7.05 -10.24
CA ASN A 114 -1.63 -6.01 -11.06
C ASN A 114 -0.32 -5.49 -10.45
N LEU A 115 -0.29 -5.23 -9.15
CA LEU A 115 0.92 -4.79 -8.45
C LEU A 115 2.01 -5.87 -8.45
N LEU A 116 1.66 -7.12 -8.17
CA LEU A 116 2.61 -8.24 -8.22
C LEU A 116 3.18 -8.43 -9.62
N THR A 117 2.34 -8.32 -10.64
CA THR A 117 2.77 -8.41 -12.04
C THR A 117 3.71 -7.26 -12.40
N ALA A 118 3.40 -6.04 -12.01
CA ALA A 118 4.23 -4.86 -12.25
C ALA A 118 5.59 -4.97 -11.55
N LEU A 119 5.60 -5.42 -10.29
CA LEU A 119 6.82 -5.63 -9.50
C LEU A 119 7.63 -6.83 -9.98
N GLY A 120 6.96 -7.87 -10.51
CA GLY A 120 7.58 -9.08 -11.05
C GLY A 120 8.27 -8.88 -12.40
N LYS A 121 7.90 -7.86 -13.15
CA LYS A 121 8.58 -7.47 -14.40
C LYS A 121 9.95 -6.87 -14.10
N ARG A 122 10.92 -7.74 -13.79
CA ARG A 122 12.30 -7.32 -13.59
C ARG A 122 12.85 -6.71 -14.87
N LYS A 123 13.43 -5.52 -14.77
CA LYS A 123 14.18 -4.93 -15.89
C LYS A 123 15.24 -5.93 -16.39
N PRO A 124 15.48 -6.05 -17.71
CA PRO A 124 16.50 -6.95 -18.25
C PRO A 124 17.89 -6.59 -17.68
N PRO A 125 18.86 -7.53 -17.63
CA PRO A 125 20.22 -7.21 -17.19
C PRO A 125 20.81 -6.12 -18.09
N VAL A 126 21.69 -5.29 -17.52
CA VAL A 126 22.33 -4.17 -18.27
C VAL A 126 23.15 -4.71 -19.43
N ILE A 127 23.85 -5.82 -19.20
CA ILE A 127 24.59 -6.56 -20.22
C ILE A 127 23.88 -7.89 -20.44
N PRO A 128 23.14 -8.08 -21.57
CA PRO A 128 22.37 -9.30 -21.81
C PRO A 128 23.22 -10.59 -21.86
N ALA A 129 24.47 -10.48 -22.33
CA ALA A 129 25.40 -11.61 -22.43
C ALA A 129 25.92 -12.11 -21.06
N LEU A 130 25.72 -11.36 -19.99
CA LEU A 130 26.19 -11.74 -18.65
C LEU A 130 25.02 -12.05 -17.72
N SER A 131 25.18 -13.08 -16.87
CA SER A 131 24.16 -13.44 -15.90
C SER A 131 23.89 -12.25 -14.94
N ARG A 132 22.67 -12.19 -14.37
CA ARG A 132 22.30 -11.15 -13.40
C ARG A 132 23.13 -11.18 -12.13
N SER A 133 23.65 -12.33 -11.75
CA SER A 133 24.54 -12.54 -10.60
C SER A 133 25.93 -11.95 -10.81
N ASN A 134 26.30 -11.69 -12.07
CA ASN A 134 27.62 -11.13 -12.41
C ASN A 134 27.81 -9.75 -11.76
N LEU A 135 28.98 -9.55 -11.16
CA LEU A 135 29.35 -8.33 -10.43
C LEU A 135 29.21 -7.07 -11.30
N LEU A 136 29.57 -7.15 -12.59
CA LEU A 136 29.44 -6.03 -13.54
C LEU A 136 27.98 -5.61 -13.73
N ASN A 137 27.05 -6.55 -13.91
CA ASN A 137 25.63 -6.23 -14.04
C ASN A 137 25.04 -5.62 -12.75
N LYS A 138 25.51 -6.04 -11.57
CA LYS A 138 25.11 -5.48 -10.29
C LYS A 138 25.63 -4.06 -10.11
N CYS A 139 26.91 -3.81 -10.43
CA CYS A 139 27.51 -2.48 -10.31
C CYS A 139 26.90 -1.49 -11.30
N LEU A 140 26.83 -1.85 -12.58
CA LEU A 140 26.22 -1.01 -13.61
C LEU A 140 24.74 -0.71 -13.32
N GLY A 141 23.97 -1.69 -12.86
CA GLY A 141 22.58 -1.49 -12.47
C GLY A 141 22.42 -0.49 -11.32
N LYS A 142 23.34 -0.49 -10.33
CA LYS A 142 23.35 0.49 -9.22
C LYS A 142 23.71 1.89 -9.72
N ILE A 143 24.72 2.01 -10.58
CA ILE A 143 25.17 3.30 -11.13
C ILE A 143 24.07 3.93 -11.98
N LEU A 144 23.49 3.19 -12.93
CA LEU A 144 22.43 3.70 -13.79
C LEU A 144 21.18 4.12 -13.01
N ARG A 145 20.83 3.40 -11.93
CA ARG A 145 19.74 3.77 -11.03
C ARG A 145 20.05 5.08 -10.27
N ARG A 146 21.30 5.29 -9.82
CA ARG A 146 21.71 6.56 -9.17
C ARG A 146 21.68 7.75 -10.13
N LEU A 147 21.93 7.51 -11.40
CA LEU A 147 21.90 8.54 -12.44
C LEU A 147 20.49 8.78 -13.03
N GLY A 148 19.46 8.09 -12.52
CA GLY A 148 18.08 8.19 -13.04
C GLY A 148 17.88 7.65 -14.45
N LEU A 149 18.86 6.91 -15.00
CA LEU A 149 18.83 6.37 -16.35
C LEU A 149 18.18 4.99 -16.46
N ARG A 150 17.70 4.44 -15.33
CA ARG A 150 17.07 3.10 -15.29
C ARG A 150 16.12 2.91 -14.10
#